data_334d78f0c2df3949b80fa64f18dcdb03
#
_entry.id   334d78f0c2df3949b80fa64f18dcdb03
#
_cell.length_a   1.000
_cell.length_b   1.000
_cell.length_c   1.000
_cell.angle_alpha   90.00
_cell.angle_beta   90.00
_cell.angle_gamma   90.00
#
_symmetry.space_group_name_H-M   'P 1'
#
loop_
_entity.id
_entity.type
_entity.pdbx_description
1 polymer ?
#
loop_
_entity_poly.entity_id
_entity_poly.type
_entity_poly.pdbx_seq_one_letter_code
_entity_poly.pdbx_strand_id
1 'polypeptide(L)' 'MFHEILAQAVGLTGSTSAIEVGLAAGGAAIGIGAVGAGASQAVGRNPGAVGIILAISLTIIAISEGTFFIVYVLAK' A
#
# COMPACT_ATOMS: atom_id res chain seq x y z
N MET A 1 -23.12 0.15 -1.03
CA MET A 1 -24.23 1.05 -1.26
C MET A 1 -23.98 2.51 -0.86
N PHE A 2 -23.44 2.75 0.32
CA PHE A 2 -23.17 4.12 0.75
C PHE A 2 -22.21 4.84 -0.19
N HIS A 3 -21.15 4.16 -0.63
CA HIS A 3 -20.18 4.74 -1.55
C HIS A 3 -20.80 5.07 -2.91
N GLU A 4 -21.78 4.30 -3.35
CA GLU A 4 -22.47 4.57 -4.61
C GLU A 4 -23.32 5.85 -4.50
N ILE A 5 -23.97 6.02 -3.36
CA ILE A 5 -24.76 7.21 -3.09
C ILE A 5 -23.86 8.44 -3.07
N LEU A 6 -22.71 8.34 -2.40
CA LEU A 6 -21.75 9.44 -2.37
C LEU A 6 -21.21 9.77 -3.74
N ALA A 7 -20.91 8.76 -4.55
CA ALA A 7 -20.40 8.96 -5.90
C ALA A 7 -21.41 9.71 -6.76
N GLN A 8 -22.68 9.37 -6.64
CA GLN A 8 -23.74 10.07 -7.36
C GLN A 8 -23.90 11.49 -6.86
N ALA A 9 -23.84 11.69 -5.56
CA ALA A 9 -24.02 13.00 -4.95
C ALA A 9 -22.94 14.00 -5.37
N VAL A 10 -21.71 13.53 -5.57
CA VAL A 10 -20.59 14.39 -5.99
C VAL A 10 -20.35 14.36 -7.49
N GLY A 11 -21.20 13.67 -8.25
CA GLY A 11 -21.08 13.60 -9.70
C GLY A 11 -20.04 12.64 -10.22
N LEU A 12 -19.56 11.74 -9.38
CA LEU A 12 -18.63 10.71 -9.80
C LEU A 12 -19.39 9.59 -10.50
N THR A 13 -19.33 9.57 -11.81
CA THR A 13 -19.90 8.49 -12.60
C THR A 13 -18.82 7.48 -12.94
N GLY A 14 -19.23 6.24 -13.08
CA GLY A 14 -18.30 5.16 -13.37
C GLY A 14 -17.81 4.54 -12.09
N SER A 15 -16.57 4.23 -12.02
CA SER A 15 -16.07 3.23 -11.10
C SER A 15 -15.54 3.80 -9.78
N THR A 16 -16.35 3.73 -8.72
CA THR A 16 -15.85 3.96 -7.37
C THR A 16 -14.81 2.89 -6.99
N SER A 17 -14.91 1.69 -7.58
CA SER A 17 -13.90 0.65 -7.34
C SER A 17 -12.54 1.05 -7.89
N ALA A 18 -12.48 1.82 -8.98
CA ALA A 18 -11.21 2.33 -9.48
C ALA A 18 -10.57 3.31 -8.48
N ILE A 19 -11.39 4.12 -7.83
CA ILE A 19 -10.90 5.04 -6.79
C ILE A 19 -10.40 4.26 -5.58
N GLU A 20 -11.15 3.27 -5.14
CA GLU A 20 -10.77 2.42 -4.01
C GLU A 20 -9.44 1.70 -4.27
N VAL A 21 -9.32 1.09 -5.43
CA VAL A 21 -8.09 0.38 -5.82
C VAL A 21 -6.93 1.37 -5.94
N GLY A 22 -7.17 2.54 -6.53
CA GLY A 22 -6.15 3.57 -6.64
C GLY A 22 -5.63 4.06 -5.29
N LEU A 23 -6.54 4.27 -4.33
CA LEU A 23 -6.14 4.66 -2.98
C LEU A 23 -5.37 3.55 -2.28
N ALA A 24 -5.83 2.31 -2.43
CA ALA A 24 -5.13 1.17 -1.83
C ALA A 24 -3.73 1.01 -2.42
N ALA A 25 -3.61 1.11 -3.74
CA ALA A 25 -2.31 1.01 -4.41
C ALA A 25 -1.39 2.15 -4.02
N GLY A 26 -1.92 3.39 -3.99
CA GLY A 26 -1.15 4.55 -3.57
C GLY A 26 -0.69 4.45 -2.13
N GLY A 27 -1.58 4.01 -1.23
CA GLY A 27 -1.24 3.81 0.17
C GLY A 27 -0.18 2.73 0.35
N ALA A 28 -0.32 1.61 -0.34
CA ALA A 28 0.67 0.53 -0.30
C ALA A 28 2.02 1.00 -0.83
N ALA A 29 2.02 1.75 -1.94
CA ALA A 29 3.25 2.26 -2.53
C ALA A 29 3.98 3.23 -1.60
N ILE A 30 3.23 4.11 -0.93
CA ILE A 30 3.81 5.05 0.04
C ILE A 30 4.39 4.28 1.22
N GLY A 31 3.65 3.28 1.73
CA GLY A 31 4.13 2.44 2.83
C GLY A 31 5.39 1.68 2.47
N ILE A 32 5.43 1.08 1.29
CA ILE A 32 6.60 0.37 0.79
C ILE A 32 7.78 1.34 0.65
N GLY A 33 7.52 2.53 0.11
CA GLY A 33 8.55 3.56 -0.01
C GLY A 33 9.12 3.98 1.33
N ALA A 34 8.27 4.13 2.35
CA ALA A 34 8.70 4.48 3.70
C ALA A 34 9.59 3.37 4.30
N VAL A 35 9.19 2.11 4.13
CA VAL A 35 10.00 0.98 4.59
C VAL A 35 11.34 0.97 3.87
N GLY A 36 11.34 1.17 2.55
CA GLY A 36 12.56 1.20 1.75
C GLY A 36 13.52 2.30 2.20
N ALA A 37 12.99 3.50 2.43
CA ALA A 37 13.80 4.61 2.91
C ALA A 37 14.41 4.30 4.28
N GLY A 38 13.61 3.78 5.20
CA GLY A 38 14.08 3.41 6.54
C GLY A 38 15.12 2.30 6.50
N ALA A 39 14.87 1.27 5.69
CA ALA A 39 15.80 0.15 5.54
C ALA A 39 17.13 0.61 4.97
N SER A 40 17.09 1.46 3.94
CA SER A 40 18.32 1.98 3.33
C SER A 40 19.16 2.76 4.32
N GLN A 41 18.53 3.60 5.14
CA GLN A 41 19.22 4.34 6.18
C GLN A 41 19.79 3.42 7.24
N ALA A 42 19.02 2.41 7.65
CA ALA A 42 19.46 1.45 8.67
C ALA A 42 20.68 0.67 8.20
N VAL A 43 20.69 0.22 6.94
CA VAL A 43 21.84 -0.48 6.35
C VAL A 43 23.05 0.43 6.28
N GLY A 44 22.82 1.69 5.90
CA GLY A 44 23.91 2.69 5.82
C GLY A 44 24.56 2.92 7.18
N ARG A 45 23.78 2.88 8.25
CA ARG A 45 24.31 3.07 9.62
C ARG A 45 24.88 1.79 10.20
N ASN A 46 24.41 0.64 9.78
CA ASN A 46 24.81 -0.63 10.34
C ASN A 46 24.88 -1.71 9.26
N PRO A 47 25.92 -1.68 8.41
CA PRO A 47 26.05 -2.64 7.30
C PRO A 47 26.08 -4.10 7.77
N GLY A 48 26.53 -4.35 8.99
CA GLY A 48 26.60 -5.70 9.53
C GLY A 48 25.23 -6.31 9.81
N ALA A 49 24.17 -5.50 9.87
CA ALA A 49 22.82 -5.96 10.15
C ALA A 49 21.95 -6.07 8.88
N VAL A 50 22.55 -6.05 7.69
CA VAL A 50 21.78 -6.02 6.43
C VAL A 50 20.80 -7.19 6.32
N GLY A 51 21.19 -8.38 6.77
CA GLY A 51 20.33 -9.55 6.65
C GLY A 51 19.04 -9.43 7.45
N ILE A 52 19.13 -9.01 8.70
CA ILE A 52 17.94 -8.86 9.54
C ILE A 52 17.09 -7.66 9.12
N ILE A 53 17.73 -6.58 8.66
CA ILE A 53 17.01 -5.41 8.16
C ILE A 53 16.21 -5.79 6.93
N LEU A 54 16.78 -6.54 5.99
CA LEU A 54 16.08 -7.01 4.82
C LEU A 54 14.95 -7.97 5.17
N ALA A 55 15.15 -8.88 6.10
CA ALA A 55 14.12 -9.83 6.51
C ALA A 55 12.89 -9.11 7.05
N ILE A 56 13.08 -8.15 7.94
CA ILE A 56 11.99 -7.37 8.51
C ILE A 56 11.32 -6.52 7.43
N SER A 57 12.11 -5.85 6.60
CA SER A 57 11.61 -4.95 5.57
C SER A 57 10.78 -5.69 4.53
N LEU A 58 11.27 -6.82 4.04
CA LEU A 58 10.55 -7.61 3.03
C LEU A 58 9.26 -8.18 3.59
N THR A 59 9.25 -8.56 4.88
CA THR A 59 8.03 -9.02 5.53
C THR A 59 6.97 -7.92 5.56
N ILE A 60 7.36 -6.71 5.94
CA ILE A 60 6.43 -5.58 6.00
C ILE A 60 5.92 -5.23 4.60
N ILE A 61 6.81 -5.24 3.61
CA ILE A 61 6.44 -4.98 2.22
C ILE A 61 5.44 -6.01 1.71
N ALA A 62 5.67 -7.29 2.01
CA ALA A 62 4.76 -8.35 1.62
C ALA A 62 3.36 -8.17 2.23
N ILE A 63 3.29 -7.78 3.50
CA ILE A 63 2.03 -7.50 4.18
C ILE A 63 1.33 -6.31 3.51
N SER A 64 2.06 -5.28 3.17
CA SER A 64 1.52 -4.09 2.52
C SER A 64 0.92 -4.43 1.14
N GLU A 65 1.62 -5.25 0.36
CA GLU A 65 1.11 -5.69 -0.93
C GLU A 65 -0.11 -6.59 -0.77
N GLY A 66 -0.12 -7.44 0.24
CA GLY A 66 -1.27 -8.28 0.54
C GLY A 66 -2.51 -7.46 0.84
N THR A 67 -2.35 -6.36 1.56
CA THR A 67 -3.45 -5.43 1.83
C THR A 67 -4.01 -4.86 0.54
N PHE A 68 -3.15 -4.45 -0.38
CA PHE A 68 -3.59 -3.97 -1.69
C PHE A 68 -4.40 -5.04 -2.43
N PHE A 69 -3.90 -6.28 -2.46
CA PHE A 69 -4.60 -7.36 -3.16
C PHE A 69 -5.96 -7.67 -2.56
N ILE A 70 -6.10 -7.60 -1.23
CA ILE A 70 -7.38 -7.79 -0.58
C ILE A 70 -8.37 -6.73 -1.06
N VAL A 71 -7.97 -5.47 -1.08
CA VAL A 71 -8.84 -4.39 -1.56
C VAL A 71 -9.17 -4.59 -3.03
N TYR A 72 -8.19 -4.95 -3.84
CA TYR A 72 -8.40 -5.19 -5.27
C TYR A 72 -9.47 -6.26 -5.50
N VAL A 73 -9.38 -7.36 -4.78
CA VAL A 73 -10.34 -8.47 -4.93
C VAL A 73 -11.73 -8.06 -4.45
N LEU A 74 -11.82 -7.37 -3.30
CA LEU A 74 -13.10 -6.99 -2.73
C LEU A 74 -13.79 -5.86 -3.49
N ALA A 75 -13.02 -5.03 -4.17
CA ALA A 75 -13.57 -3.89 -4.90
C ALA A 75 -14.11 -4.24 -6.30
N LYS A 76 -13.86 -5.45 -6.76
CA LYS A 76 -14.34 -5.89 -8.07
C LYS A 76 -15.85 -5.94 -8.17
#